data_f13ee2a7c8b120efb4d25187e39e10a4
#
_entry.id   f13ee2a7c8b120efb4d25187e39e10a4
#
_cell.length_a   1.000
_cell.length_b   1.000
_cell.length_c   1.000
_cell.angle_alpha   90.00
_cell.angle_beta   90.00
_cell.angle_gamma   90.00
#
_symmetry.space_group_name_H-M   'P 1'
#
loop_
_entity.id
_entity.type
_entity.pdbx_description
1 polymer ?
#
loop_
_entity_poly.entity_id
_entity_poly.type
_entity_poly.pdbx_seq_one_letter_code
_entity_poly.pdbx_strand_id
1 'polypeptide(L)'
;MRHFLSACCLIGLFGLLLSSCIKKEPLNSEADIEQCTLPDGTLKSEPLITNNTVQLMLLPGSADLTALAPKFTLTPGATIEPASGTVRDFSTPQTYTVTSEDKQWSKVYTVSVSQSDIPTIYDFEHWRTEKYQTPYELLTNGDELNIWSSGNAGYSITAGSSAQPDDFPTFATTEAFQGKYAAKLVTRSTGTLGLLAGMPIAAGNLFIGTFDGASAMSNPLGATHFGLPFEQKPVRFIGHYRYISGGNITNKRGQEIVPAQRDIGQIYAILYETDDNVEYLDGSNITTSPNIVARAMVPLQETSSTTYEPFDIEFSYDKPYDPLKQQAYKYNLAIVFTASQGGAKFEGAVGSTLYVDAVQIIYE
;
A
#
# COMPACT_ATOMS: atom_id res chain seq x y z
N MET A 1 -24.77 33.19 62.49
CA MET A 1 -23.33 33.42 62.19
C MET A 1 -22.49 32.13 62.01
N ARG A 2 -22.95 30.98 62.44
CA ARG A 2 -22.20 29.67 62.31
C ARG A 2 -22.31 29.00 60.93
N HIS A 3 -23.32 29.30 60.15
CA HIS A 3 -23.54 28.69 58.80
C HIS A 3 -22.86 29.43 57.66
N PHE A 4 -22.42 30.67 57.82
CA PHE A 4 -21.71 31.44 56.79
C PHE A 4 -20.21 31.12 56.72
N LEU A 5 -19.58 30.69 57.82
CA LEU A 5 -18.16 30.29 57.80
C LEU A 5 -17.94 28.93 57.13
N SER A 6 -18.94 28.03 57.16
CA SER A 6 -18.82 26.68 56.60
C SER A 6 -18.91 26.70 55.05
N ALA A 7 -19.66 27.66 54.49
CA ALA A 7 -19.80 27.80 53.02
C ALA A 7 -18.55 28.41 52.37
N CYS A 8 -17.86 29.33 53.05
CA CYS A 8 -16.63 29.94 52.50
C CYS A 8 -15.44 28.94 52.48
N CYS A 9 -15.36 27.99 53.43
CA CYS A 9 -14.32 26.97 53.43
C CYS A 9 -14.51 25.92 52.33
N LEU A 10 -15.75 25.58 51.98
CA LEU A 10 -16.03 24.62 50.89
C LEU A 10 -15.75 25.22 49.50
N ILE A 11 -15.99 26.52 49.30
CA ILE A 11 -15.68 27.19 47.99
C ILE A 11 -14.17 27.39 47.84
N GLY A 12 -13.43 27.64 48.90
CA GLY A 12 -11.96 27.72 48.86
C GLY A 12 -11.26 26.38 48.58
N LEU A 13 -11.85 25.25 48.98
CA LEU A 13 -11.27 23.93 48.74
C LEU A 13 -11.54 23.40 47.29
N PHE A 14 -12.60 23.89 46.66
CA PHE A 14 -12.93 23.52 45.28
C PHE A 14 -12.11 24.30 44.22
N GLY A 15 -11.57 25.47 44.61
CA GLY A 15 -10.72 26.30 43.73
C GLY A 15 -9.27 25.81 43.63
N LEU A 16 -8.82 24.90 44.48
CA LEU A 16 -7.45 24.38 44.52
C LEU A 16 -7.26 23.09 43.68
N LEU A 17 -8.34 22.52 43.14
CA LEU A 17 -8.27 21.28 42.34
C LEU A 17 -8.20 21.51 40.83
N LEU A 18 -8.16 22.77 40.35
CA LEU A 18 -8.08 23.10 38.92
C LEU A 18 -6.68 23.54 38.46
N SER A 19 -5.62 23.35 39.24
CA SER A 19 -4.27 23.42 38.71
C SER A 19 -3.96 22.09 37.98
N SER A 20 -4.62 21.89 36.84
CA SER A 20 -4.18 20.92 35.85
C SER A 20 -2.76 21.30 35.46
N CYS A 21 -1.78 20.56 35.95
CA CYS A 21 -0.45 20.61 35.36
C CYS A 21 -0.59 20.22 33.90
N ILE A 22 -0.57 21.19 33.02
CA ILE A 22 -0.31 20.95 31.61
C ILE A 22 1.11 20.41 31.54
N LYS A 23 1.26 19.08 31.61
CA LYS A 23 2.52 18.43 31.27
C LYS A 23 2.75 18.79 29.80
N LYS A 24 3.92 19.34 29.50
CA LYS A 24 4.34 19.46 28.08
C LYS A 24 4.19 18.08 27.45
N GLU A 25 3.56 18.02 26.29
CA GLU A 25 3.52 16.78 25.51
C GLU A 25 4.96 16.27 25.34
N PRO A 26 5.19 14.95 25.45
CA PRO A 26 6.49 14.39 25.14
C PRO A 26 6.83 14.71 23.68
N LEU A 27 8.10 14.98 23.41
CA LEU A 27 8.58 15.20 22.06
C LEU A 27 8.31 13.97 21.19
N ASN A 28 7.98 14.18 19.91
CA ASN A 28 7.69 13.12 18.98
C ASN A 28 8.96 12.29 18.69
N SER A 29 8.85 10.97 18.74
CA SER A 29 9.93 10.03 18.43
C SER A 29 9.89 9.50 16.98
N GLU A 30 8.91 9.90 16.18
CA GLU A 30 8.81 9.49 14.78
C GLU A 30 9.72 10.31 13.88
N ALA A 31 10.29 9.67 12.85
CA ALA A 31 11.25 10.26 11.92
C ALA A 31 10.84 9.90 10.48
N ASP A 32 9.62 10.29 10.06
CA ASP A 32 9.06 9.89 8.78
C ASP A 32 8.91 11.04 7.78
N ILE A 33 9.06 10.70 6.49
CA ILE A 33 8.57 11.52 5.39
C ILE A 33 7.11 11.13 5.15
N GLU A 34 6.20 12.09 5.37
CA GLU A 34 4.76 11.89 5.17
C GLU A 34 4.31 12.25 3.76
N GLN A 35 4.95 13.28 3.16
CA GLN A 35 4.65 13.72 1.80
C GLN A 35 5.93 14.19 1.10
N CYS A 36 5.91 14.08 -0.24
CA CYS A 36 6.92 14.66 -1.11
C CYS A 36 6.22 15.36 -2.27
N THR A 37 6.64 16.58 -2.62
CA THR A 37 6.06 17.35 -3.70
C THR A 37 7.11 17.94 -4.62
N LEU A 38 6.75 18.11 -5.89
CA LEU A 38 7.46 18.86 -6.92
C LEU A 38 6.53 19.93 -7.50
N PRO A 39 7.01 20.87 -8.33
CA PRO A 39 6.14 21.82 -9.03
C PRO A 39 5.03 21.12 -9.81
N ASP A 40 3.85 21.76 -9.90
CA ASP A 40 2.70 21.25 -10.63
C ASP A 40 3.05 20.86 -12.08
N GLY A 41 2.50 19.75 -12.54
CA GLY A 41 2.77 19.20 -13.87
C GLY A 41 4.12 18.51 -14.02
N THR A 42 4.85 18.26 -12.93
CA THR A 42 6.12 17.52 -12.97
C THR A 42 5.92 16.04 -12.72
N LEU A 43 5.07 15.70 -11.76
CA LEU A 43 4.80 14.31 -11.38
C LEU A 43 3.79 13.66 -12.31
N LYS A 44 4.04 12.38 -12.63
CA LYS A 44 3.16 11.49 -13.39
C LYS A 44 2.12 10.84 -12.47
N SER A 45 2.48 10.62 -11.21
CA SER A 45 1.63 10.07 -10.15
C SER A 45 2.03 10.63 -8.79
N GLU A 46 1.23 10.34 -7.75
CA GLU A 46 1.66 10.56 -6.37
C GLU A 46 3.01 9.87 -6.09
N PRO A 47 3.88 10.50 -5.27
CA PRO A 47 5.12 9.88 -4.83
C PRO A 47 4.87 8.57 -4.07
N LEU A 48 5.61 7.53 -4.42
CA LEU A 48 5.58 6.25 -3.73
C LEU A 48 6.50 6.34 -2.50
N ILE A 49 5.91 6.48 -1.32
CA ILE A 49 6.64 6.59 -0.06
C ILE A 49 6.52 5.28 0.70
N THR A 50 7.67 4.69 1.02
CA THR A 50 7.76 3.49 1.88
C THR A 50 8.46 3.86 3.19
N ASN A 51 8.78 2.85 4.01
CA ASN A 51 9.46 3.09 5.28
C ASN A 51 10.80 3.84 5.15
N ASN A 52 11.53 3.65 4.04
CA ASN A 52 12.86 4.24 3.81
C ASN A 52 13.13 4.62 2.35
N THR A 53 12.13 4.60 1.48
CA THR A 53 12.28 5.05 0.10
C THR A 53 11.21 6.05 -0.28
N VAL A 54 11.57 6.99 -1.15
CA VAL A 54 10.62 7.86 -1.86
C VAL A 54 10.93 7.72 -3.34
N GLN A 55 9.96 7.29 -4.12
CA GLN A 55 10.09 7.20 -5.57
C GLN A 55 9.18 8.23 -6.24
N LEU A 56 9.77 9.03 -7.10
CA LEU A 56 9.11 10.06 -7.89
C LEU A 56 9.02 9.58 -9.34
N MET A 57 7.81 9.44 -9.85
CA MET A 57 7.56 9.15 -11.26
C MET A 57 7.28 10.47 -11.98
N LEU A 58 8.15 10.87 -12.90
CA LEU A 58 8.02 12.14 -13.62
C LEU A 58 7.41 11.95 -14.99
N LEU A 59 6.67 12.97 -15.43
CA LEU A 59 6.28 13.10 -16.82
C LEU A 59 7.52 13.29 -17.69
N PRO A 60 7.64 12.64 -18.86
CA PRO A 60 8.79 12.79 -19.74
C PRO A 60 9.05 14.25 -20.08
N GLY A 61 10.28 14.71 -19.88
CA GLY A 61 10.71 16.08 -20.19
C GLY A 61 10.14 17.18 -19.30
N SER A 62 9.45 16.84 -18.20
CA SER A 62 8.84 17.82 -17.29
C SER A 62 9.84 18.52 -16.39
N ALA A 63 11.03 17.96 -16.17
CA ALA A 63 12.04 18.52 -15.30
C ALA A 63 13.46 18.09 -15.71
N ASP A 64 14.44 18.91 -15.32
CA ASP A 64 15.87 18.59 -15.40
C ASP A 64 16.26 17.77 -14.16
N LEU A 65 16.60 16.50 -14.36
CA LEU A 65 17.00 15.58 -13.27
C LEU A 65 18.24 16.06 -12.53
N THR A 66 19.12 16.83 -13.19
CA THR A 66 20.34 17.33 -12.55
C THR A 66 20.10 18.51 -11.59
N ALA A 67 18.87 19.03 -11.55
CA ALA A 67 18.52 20.22 -10.77
C ALA A 67 17.12 20.14 -10.11
N LEU A 68 16.74 18.98 -9.56
CA LEU A 68 15.48 18.81 -8.85
C LEU A 68 15.57 19.28 -7.39
N ALA A 69 14.47 19.82 -6.89
CA ALA A 69 14.33 20.33 -5.52
C ALA A 69 13.04 19.80 -4.83
N PRO A 70 12.98 18.51 -4.48
CA PRO A 70 11.81 17.92 -3.82
C PRO A 70 11.54 18.59 -2.47
N LYS A 71 10.27 18.87 -2.17
CA LYS A 71 9.83 19.38 -0.88
C LYS A 71 9.20 18.25 -0.08
N PHE A 72 9.64 18.08 1.16
CA PHE A 72 9.19 17.03 2.06
C PHE A 72 8.35 17.61 3.20
N THR A 73 7.22 16.98 3.49
CA THR A 73 6.50 17.11 4.75
C THR A 73 6.92 15.96 5.65
N LEU A 74 7.24 16.27 6.89
CA LEU A 74 7.76 15.31 7.87
C LEU A 74 6.79 15.15 9.03
N THR A 75 6.93 14.08 9.79
CA THR A 75 6.28 13.93 11.10
C THR A 75 6.54 15.18 11.96
N PRO A 76 5.56 15.63 12.78
CA PRO A 76 5.66 16.87 13.54
C PRO A 76 6.94 16.97 14.38
N GLY A 77 7.68 18.07 14.21
CA GLY A 77 8.93 18.35 14.92
C GLY A 77 10.17 17.66 14.36
N ALA A 78 10.06 16.73 13.40
CA ALA A 78 11.20 16.09 12.78
C ALA A 78 11.96 17.07 11.85
N THR A 79 13.24 16.76 11.60
CA THR A 79 14.13 17.52 10.71
C THR A 79 14.70 16.62 9.64
N ILE A 80 15.08 17.19 8.49
CA ILE A 80 15.67 16.44 7.36
C ILE A 80 16.96 17.10 6.88
N GLU A 81 17.94 16.27 6.55
CA GLU A 81 19.22 16.67 5.98
C GLU A 81 19.55 15.80 4.76
N PRO A 82 19.86 16.38 3.58
CA PRO A 82 19.79 17.80 3.24
C PRO A 82 18.41 18.42 3.42
N ALA A 83 18.35 19.74 3.60
CA ALA A 83 17.10 20.45 3.86
C ALA A 83 16.07 20.26 2.72
N SER A 84 14.79 20.21 3.08
CA SER A 84 13.66 20.15 2.14
C SER A 84 13.77 21.29 1.11
N GLY A 85 13.61 20.95 -0.18
CA GLY A 85 13.74 21.91 -1.29
C GLY A 85 15.16 22.23 -1.71
N THR A 86 16.18 21.53 -1.18
CA THR A 86 17.56 21.66 -1.68
C THR A 86 17.65 21.08 -3.10
N VAL A 87 18.22 21.86 -4.02
CA VAL A 87 18.48 21.42 -5.39
C VAL A 87 19.57 20.36 -5.40
N ARG A 88 19.31 19.21 -6.04
CA ARG A 88 20.24 18.09 -6.16
C ARG A 88 20.15 17.44 -7.52
N ASP A 89 21.17 16.64 -7.86
CA ASP A 89 21.24 15.83 -9.08
C ASP A 89 20.61 14.45 -8.79
N PHE A 90 19.45 14.21 -9.40
CA PHE A 90 18.68 12.96 -9.33
C PHE A 90 18.91 12.05 -10.55
N SER A 91 19.96 12.27 -11.32
CA SER A 91 20.42 11.26 -12.30
C SER A 91 20.80 9.94 -11.64
N THR A 92 21.03 9.99 -10.32
CA THR A 92 21.19 8.83 -9.43
C THR A 92 20.37 9.04 -8.14
N PRO A 93 19.95 7.97 -7.45
CA PRO A 93 19.25 8.08 -6.20
C PRO A 93 20.00 8.92 -5.16
N GLN A 94 19.26 9.74 -4.42
CA GLN A 94 19.79 10.65 -3.42
C GLN A 94 19.34 10.22 -2.02
N THR A 95 20.23 10.38 -1.01
CA THR A 95 19.90 10.05 0.37
C THR A 95 19.54 11.28 1.18
N TYR A 96 18.58 11.12 2.08
CA TYR A 96 18.15 12.11 3.06
C TYR A 96 18.04 11.44 4.44
N THR A 97 18.49 12.13 5.48
CA THR A 97 18.36 11.65 6.86
C THR A 97 17.27 12.45 7.57
N VAL A 98 16.22 11.78 8.02
CA VAL A 98 15.18 12.38 8.87
C VAL A 98 15.49 12.06 10.32
N THR A 99 15.43 13.08 11.19
CA THR A 99 15.66 12.93 12.63
C THR A 99 14.42 13.39 13.39
N SER A 100 13.97 12.57 14.35
CA SER A 100 12.80 12.84 15.20
C SER A 100 12.97 14.13 16.03
N GLU A 101 11.85 14.67 16.52
CA GLU A 101 11.84 15.86 17.40
C GLU A 101 12.66 15.65 18.68
N ASP A 102 12.56 14.45 19.28
CA ASP A 102 13.31 14.08 20.50
C ASP A 102 14.79 13.76 20.22
N LYS A 103 15.22 13.73 18.95
CA LYS A 103 16.58 13.45 18.46
C LYS A 103 17.12 12.07 18.85
N GLN A 104 16.25 11.15 19.27
CA GLN A 104 16.67 9.80 19.65
C GLN A 104 16.63 8.82 18.47
N TRP A 105 15.88 9.14 17.41
CA TRP A 105 15.71 8.31 16.24
C TRP A 105 16.08 9.06 14.98
N SER A 106 16.72 8.37 14.06
CA SER A 106 16.95 8.87 12.71
C SER A 106 16.74 7.75 11.69
N LYS A 107 16.24 8.13 10.53
CA LYS A 107 15.94 7.23 9.42
C LYS A 107 16.54 7.79 8.14
N VAL A 108 17.22 6.93 7.38
CA VAL A 108 17.78 7.29 6.07
C VAL A 108 16.78 6.90 5.00
N TYR A 109 16.37 7.87 4.19
CA TYR A 109 15.55 7.67 3.02
C TYR A 109 16.40 7.71 1.75
N THR A 110 16.17 6.78 0.84
CA THR A 110 16.65 6.86 -0.54
C THR A 110 15.55 7.44 -1.40
N VAL A 111 15.81 8.59 -2.01
CA VAL A 111 14.89 9.25 -2.93
C VAL A 111 15.36 8.99 -4.36
N SER A 112 14.54 8.34 -5.16
CA SER A 112 14.83 8.01 -6.57
C SER A 112 13.80 8.66 -7.49
N VAL A 113 14.23 8.89 -8.74
CA VAL A 113 13.38 9.45 -9.78
C VAL A 113 13.37 8.49 -10.97
N SER A 114 12.18 8.24 -11.51
CA SER A 114 11.98 7.46 -12.74
C SER A 114 11.12 8.24 -13.73
N GLN A 115 11.50 8.15 -15.01
CA GLN A 115 10.67 8.57 -16.15
C GLN A 115 10.16 7.37 -16.93
N SER A 116 10.45 6.16 -16.44
CA SER A 116 10.05 4.91 -17.09
C SER A 116 8.56 4.63 -16.85
N ASP A 117 7.96 3.94 -17.82
CA ASP A 117 6.63 3.36 -17.65
C ASP A 117 6.68 2.17 -16.72
N ILE A 118 5.51 1.80 -16.17
CA ILE A 118 5.42 0.57 -15.40
C ILE A 118 5.64 -0.62 -16.36
N PRO A 119 6.41 -1.64 -15.93
CA PRO A 119 6.60 -2.84 -16.71
C PRO A 119 5.29 -3.56 -17.01
N THR A 120 5.33 -4.44 -17.98
CA THR A 120 4.19 -5.30 -18.35
C THR A 120 4.44 -6.77 -18.06
N ILE A 121 5.64 -7.12 -17.59
CA ILE A 121 6.05 -8.48 -17.16
C ILE A 121 6.50 -8.38 -15.71
N TYR A 122 5.97 -9.27 -14.87
CA TYR A 122 6.20 -9.32 -13.44
C TYR A 122 6.55 -10.76 -13.05
N ASP A 123 7.84 -10.98 -12.74
CA ASP A 123 8.39 -12.30 -12.42
C ASP A 123 8.59 -12.53 -10.92
N PHE A 124 8.41 -11.51 -10.09
CA PHE A 124 8.57 -11.54 -8.63
C PHE A 124 9.93 -12.07 -8.15
N GLU A 125 10.99 -11.92 -8.94
CA GLU A 125 12.33 -12.38 -8.59
C GLU A 125 13.06 -11.45 -7.62
N HIS A 126 12.65 -10.18 -7.52
CA HIS A 126 13.33 -9.15 -6.75
C HIS A 126 12.50 -8.70 -5.55
N TRP A 127 13.07 -8.84 -4.34
CA TRP A 127 12.41 -8.50 -3.08
C TRP A 127 13.34 -7.72 -2.17
N ARG A 128 12.84 -6.60 -1.66
CA ARG A 128 13.49 -5.86 -0.58
C ARG A 128 12.97 -6.39 0.75
N THR A 129 13.88 -6.64 1.69
CA THR A 129 13.54 -7.10 3.04
C THR A 129 13.94 -6.04 4.05
N GLU A 130 12.97 -5.54 4.77
CA GLU A 130 13.13 -4.66 5.93
C GLU A 130 12.49 -5.36 7.14
N LYS A 131 11.46 -4.76 7.74
CA LYS A 131 10.61 -5.43 8.71
C LYS A 131 9.74 -6.52 8.06
N TYR A 132 9.35 -6.31 6.82
CA TYR A 132 8.62 -7.24 5.96
C TYR A 132 9.19 -7.17 4.54
N GLN A 133 8.72 -8.04 3.68
CA GLN A 133 9.17 -8.09 2.29
C GLN A 133 8.23 -7.32 1.37
N THR A 134 8.82 -6.65 0.38
CA THR A 134 8.11 -5.93 -0.70
C THR A 134 8.81 -6.20 -2.02
N PRO A 135 8.10 -6.64 -3.07
CA PRO A 135 8.72 -6.84 -4.38
C PRO A 135 8.99 -5.50 -5.06
N TYR A 136 9.97 -5.48 -5.95
CA TYR A 136 10.26 -4.37 -6.84
C TYR A 136 10.64 -4.89 -8.22
N GLU A 137 10.49 -4.04 -9.24
CA GLU A 137 10.88 -4.39 -10.60
C GLU A 137 12.31 -3.88 -10.86
N LEU A 138 13.12 -4.70 -11.53
CA LEU A 138 14.44 -4.30 -11.97
C LEU A 138 14.37 -3.89 -13.44
N LEU A 139 14.60 -2.61 -13.72
CA LEU A 139 14.58 -2.08 -15.07
C LEU A 139 15.84 -2.49 -15.85
N THR A 140 15.77 -2.44 -17.19
CA THR A 140 16.87 -2.84 -18.08
C THR A 140 18.14 -2.02 -17.90
N ASN A 141 18.05 -0.81 -17.37
CA ASN A 141 19.19 0.05 -17.02
C ASN A 141 19.78 -0.26 -15.64
N GLY A 142 19.19 -1.22 -14.89
CA GLY A 142 19.61 -1.62 -13.55
C GLY A 142 18.95 -0.82 -12.41
N ASP A 143 18.05 0.11 -12.71
CA ASP A 143 17.33 0.86 -11.68
C ASP A 143 16.21 -0.01 -11.07
N GLU A 144 15.96 0.18 -9.78
CA GLU A 144 14.85 -0.42 -9.07
C GLU A 144 13.58 0.43 -9.19
N LEU A 145 12.49 -0.17 -9.62
CA LEU A 145 11.18 0.47 -9.72
C LEU A 145 10.22 -0.12 -8.68
N ASN A 146 9.83 0.68 -7.70
CA ASN A 146 8.90 0.31 -6.66
C ASN A 146 7.48 0.65 -7.11
N ILE A 147 6.71 -0.34 -7.53
CA ILE A 147 5.31 -0.17 -7.98
C ILE A 147 4.34 -0.98 -7.15
N TRP A 148 4.86 -1.90 -6.32
CA TRP A 148 4.07 -2.81 -5.54
C TRP A 148 3.88 -2.34 -4.11
N SER A 149 2.67 -2.49 -3.62
CA SER A 149 2.31 -2.27 -2.21
C SER A 149 1.49 -3.42 -1.67
N SER A 150 1.43 -3.51 -0.35
CA SER A 150 0.64 -4.52 0.36
C SER A 150 0.16 -4.00 1.71
N GLY A 151 -0.79 -4.70 2.33
CA GLY A 151 -1.25 -4.43 3.69
C GLY A 151 -0.26 -4.78 4.80
N ASN A 152 0.97 -5.20 4.47
CA ASN A 152 1.99 -5.57 5.45
C ASN A 152 2.31 -4.43 6.44
N ALA A 153 2.33 -3.18 5.97
CA ALA A 153 2.55 -2.01 6.81
C ALA A 153 1.50 -1.92 7.92
N GLY A 154 0.21 -2.07 7.57
CA GLY A 154 -0.89 -2.11 8.55
C GLY A 154 -0.81 -3.31 9.49
N TYR A 155 -0.50 -4.51 8.95
CA TYR A 155 -0.33 -5.72 9.76
C TYR A 155 0.83 -5.59 10.75
N SER A 156 1.87 -4.83 10.43
CA SER A 156 3.03 -4.62 11.29
C SER A 156 2.69 -4.08 12.68
N ILE A 157 1.53 -3.41 12.82
CA ILE A 157 1.01 -2.90 14.11
C ILE A 157 0.67 -4.05 15.06
N THR A 158 0.22 -5.19 14.53
CA THR A 158 -0.19 -6.38 15.30
C THR A 158 0.85 -7.50 15.31
N ALA A 159 1.82 -7.48 14.39
CA ALA A 159 2.78 -8.57 14.17
C ALA A 159 3.83 -8.71 15.31
N GLY A 160 3.97 -7.69 16.18
CA GLY A 160 5.01 -7.69 17.22
C GLY A 160 6.42 -7.43 16.69
N SER A 161 7.36 -7.16 17.60
CA SER A 161 8.74 -6.78 17.25
C SER A 161 9.62 -7.95 16.81
N SER A 162 9.24 -9.19 17.11
CA SER A 162 10.00 -10.40 16.76
C SER A 162 9.50 -11.10 15.49
N ALA A 163 8.48 -10.56 14.82
CA ALA A 163 7.94 -11.14 13.60
C ALA A 163 9.00 -11.23 12.51
N GLN A 164 9.10 -12.39 11.87
CA GLN A 164 9.96 -12.62 10.72
C GLN A 164 9.22 -12.22 9.43
N PRO A 165 9.92 -12.00 8.30
CA PRO A 165 9.27 -11.61 7.05
C PRO A 165 8.15 -12.54 6.58
N ASP A 166 8.26 -13.84 6.80
CA ASP A 166 7.27 -14.87 6.43
C ASP A 166 6.10 -15.01 7.44
N ASP A 167 6.14 -14.30 8.57
CA ASP A 167 4.98 -14.14 9.45
C ASP A 167 3.98 -13.12 8.90
N PHE A 168 4.43 -12.26 7.97
CA PHE A 168 3.56 -11.24 7.35
C PHE A 168 2.61 -11.86 6.33
N PRO A 169 1.49 -11.16 6.02
CA PRO A 169 0.53 -11.62 5.03
C PRO A 169 1.08 -11.77 3.60
N THR A 170 2.08 -11.00 3.19
CA THR A 170 2.65 -11.00 1.83
C THR A 170 4.17 -11.09 1.90
N PHE A 171 4.75 -12.08 1.23
CA PHE A 171 6.19 -12.33 1.24
C PHE A 171 6.65 -13.19 0.05
N ALA A 172 7.95 -13.23 -0.20
CA ALA A 172 8.58 -14.08 -1.21
C ALA A 172 8.56 -15.56 -0.79
N THR A 173 8.37 -16.46 -1.74
CA THR A 173 8.51 -17.91 -1.53
C THR A 173 9.37 -18.54 -2.62
N THR A 174 10.09 -19.62 -2.29
CA THR A 174 10.80 -20.45 -3.26
C THR A 174 9.92 -21.51 -3.91
N GLU A 175 8.64 -21.56 -3.56
CA GLU A 175 7.65 -22.41 -4.22
C GLU A 175 7.17 -21.72 -5.52
N ALA A 176 8.10 -21.37 -6.42
CA ALA A 176 7.84 -20.62 -7.64
C ALA A 176 7.34 -21.52 -8.79
N PHE A 177 6.59 -20.95 -9.72
CA PHE A 177 6.28 -21.57 -11.01
C PHE A 177 7.48 -21.45 -11.96
N GLN A 178 8.11 -20.27 -11.99
CA GLN A 178 9.27 -19.96 -12.81
C GLN A 178 10.32 -19.23 -11.97
N GLY A 179 11.60 -19.36 -12.33
CA GLY A 179 12.68 -18.68 -11.62
C GLY A 179 12.94 -19.22 -10.23
N LYS A 180 13.26 -18.34 -9.29
CA LYS A 180 13.62 -18.68 -7.90
C LYS A 180 12.54 -18.31 -6.90
N TYR A 181 11.83 -17.23 -7.14
CA TYR A 181 10.83 -16.67 -6.21
C TYR A 181 9.47 -16.47 -6.88
N ALA A 182 8.44 -16.53 -6.07
CA ALA A 182 7.08 -16.15 -6.39
C ALA A 182 6.49 -15.29 -5.27
N ALA A 183 5.40 -14.59 -5.51
CA ALA A 183 4.65 -13.91 -4.47
C ALA A 183 3.72 -14.89 -3.74
N LYS A 184 3.83 -14.93 -2.39
CA LYS A 184 2.93 -15.71 -1.52
C LYS A 184 2.13 -14.78 -0.62
N LEU A 185 0.82 -14.90 -0.70
CA LEU A 185 -0.14 -14.11 0.02
C LEU A 185 -0.94 -15.03 0.95
N VAL A 186 -0.96 -14.73 2.25
CA VAL A 186 -1.61 -15.58 3.27
C VAL A 186 -2.54 -14.72 4.12
N THR A 187 -3.79 -15.15 4.29
CA THR A 187 -4.68 -14.53 5.26
C THR A 187 -4.26 -14.91 6.68
N ARG A 188 -3.85 -13.92 7.45
CA ARG A 188 -3.32 -14.06 8.82
C ARG A 188 -4.33 -13.60 9.85
N SER A 189 -4.25 -14.18 11.05
CA SER A 189 -4.93 -13.64 12.23
C SER A 189 -4.19 -12.39 12.72
N THR A 190 -4.94 -11.36 13.12
CA THR A 190 -4.40 -10.16 13.76
C THR A 190 -4.36 -10.28 15.28
N GLY A 191 -4.69 -11.46 15.80
CA GLY A 191 -4.71 -11.74 17.24
C GLY A 191 -5.84 -11.01 17.98
N THR A 192 -5.72 -10.98 19.31
CA THR A 192 -6.76 -10.42 20.18
C THR A 192 -6.98 -8.92 19.95
N LEU A 193 -5.92 -8.16 19.71
CA LEU A 193 -6.01 -6.70 19.50
C LEU A 193 -6.80 -6.39 18.21
N GLY A 194 -6.48 -7.06 17.11
CA GLY A 194 -7.21 -6.87 15.86
C GLY A 194 -8.67 -7.32 15.97
N LEU A 195 -8.93 -8.44 16.64
CA LEU A 195 -10.31 -8.91 16.90
C LEU A 195 -11.13 -7.87 17.68
N LEU A 196 -10.56 -7.27 18.73
CA LEU A 196 -11.22 -6.22 19.53
C LEU A 196 -11.48 -4.96 18.69
N ALA A 197 -10.61 -4.66 17.74
CA ALA A 197 -10.78 -3.56 16.80
C ALA A 197 -11.75 -3.86 15.65
N GLY A 198 -12.35 -5.07 15.58
CA GLY A 198 -13.21 -5.50 14.48
C GLY A 198 -12.45 -5.84 13.20
N MET A 199 -11.16 -6.14 13.32
CA MET A 199 -10.23 -6.48 12.24
C MET A 199 -9.56 -7.85 12.53
N PRO A 200 -10.32 -8.97 12.63
CA PRO A 200 -9.81 -10.26 13.13
C PRO A 200 -8.78 -10.91 12.20
N ILE A 201 -8.78 -10.53 10.94
CA ILE A 201 -7.85 -11.03 9.93
C ILE A 201 -7.18 -9.89 9.16
N ALA A 202 -6.02 -10.19 8.59
CA ALA A 202 -5.39 -9.43 7.53
C ALA A 202 -5.20 -10.35 6.32
N ALA A 203 -5.93 -10.10 5.25
CA ALA A 203 -5.75 -10.85 4.01
C ALA A 203 -4.41 -10.49 3.38
N GLY A 204 -3.63 -11.50 2.97
CA GLY A 204 -2.47 -11.28 2.13
C GLY A 204 -2.93 -10.61 0.85
N ASN A 205 -2.34 -9.48 0.51
CA ASN A 205 -2.62 -8.76 -0.72
C ASN A 205 -1.34 -8.17 -1.32
N LEU A 206 -1.34 -8.01 -2.62
CA LEU A 206 -0.26 -7.37 -3.36
C LEU A 206 -0.91 -6.61 -4.52
N PHE A 207 -0.54 -5.35 -4.72
CA PHE A 207 -1.14 -4.54 -5.77
C PHE A 207 -0.20 -3.46 -6.29
N ILE A 208 -0.42 -3.05 -7.53
CA ILE A 208 0.22 -1.86 -8.10
C ILE A 208 -0.47 -0.63 -7.51
N GLY A 209 0.33 0.27 -6.90
CA GLY A 209 -0.14 1.48 -6.24
C GLY A 209 0.56 1.76 -4.91
N THR A 210 -0.08 2.54 -4.03
CA THR A 210 0.46 2.93 -2.73
C THR A 210 -0.42 2.44 -1.57
N PHE A 211 0.17 2.35 -0.37
CA PHE A 211 -0.55 2.02 0.85
C PHE A 211 -0.22 3.02 1.95
N ASP A 212 -1.23 3.78 2.38
CA ASP A 212 -1.13 4.70 3.51
C ASP A 212 -1.28 3.95 4.85
N GLY A 213 -0.15 3.57 5.43
CA GLY A 213 -0.12 2.85 6.70
C GLY A 213 -0.67 3.68 7.87
N ALA A 214 -0.58 5.01 7.81
CA ALA A 214 -1.05 5.89 8.88
C ALA A 214 -2.58 5.91 8.97
N SER A 215 -3.28 5.88 7.84
CA SER A 215 -4.74 5.84 7.79
C SER A 215 -5.33 4.44 7.91
N ALA A 216 -4.53 3.38 7.84
CA ALA A 216 -4.98 2.00 7.76
C ALA A 216 -5.91 1.55 8.90
N MET A 217 -5.76 2.10 10.11
CA MET A 217 -6.63 1.79 11.24
C MET A 217 -7.92 2.62 11.27
N SER A 218 -7.87 3.87 10.83
CA SER A 218 -9.03 4.79 10.87
C SER A 218 -9.89 4.70 9.63
N ASN A 219 -9.27 4.46 8.45
CA ASN A 219 -9.92 4.34 7.15
C ASN A 219 -9.28 3.21 6.33
N PRO A 220 -9.50 1.93 6.69
CA PRO A 220 -8.82 0.79 6.04
C PRO A 220 -9.07 0.68 4.53
N LEU A 221 -10.27 1.04 4.07
CA LEU A 221 -10.60 0.99 2.65
C LEU A 221 -9.90 2.10 1.86
N GLY A 222 -9.81 3.31 2.42
CA GLY A 222 -9.12 4.43 1.81
C GLY A 222 -7.59 4.38 1.96
N ALA A 223 -7.05 3.44 2.74
CA ALA A 223 -5.60 3.30 2.91
C ALA A 223 -4.89 2.70 1.68
N THR A 224 -5.63 2.09 0.75
CA THR A 224 -5.09 1.53 -0.49
C THR A 224 -5.38 2.47 -1.65
N HIS A 225 -4.35 3.00 -2.31
CA HIS A 225 -4.47 3.78 -3.53
C HIS A 225 -4.04 2.90 -4.70
N PHE A 226 -5.01 2.37 -5.44
CA PHE A 226 -4.77 1.42 -6.50
C PHE A 226 -4.42 2.07 -7.82
N GLY A 227 -3.43 1.52 -8.51
CA GLY A 227 -3.06 1.85 -9.88
C GLY A 227 -1.99 2.92 -9.99
N LEU A 228 -1.26 2.84 -11.09
CA LEU A 228 -0.26 3.81 -11.54
C LEU A 228 -0.49 4.13 -13.01
N PRO A 229 -0.03 5.29 -13.50
CA PRO A 229 -0.16 5.69 -14.89
C PRO A 229 0.34 4.63 -15.86
N PHE A 230 -0.48 4.30 -16.85
CA PHE A 230 -0.22 3.26 -17.83
C PHE A 230 -0.51 3.78 -19.24
N GLU A 231 0.49 3.68 -20.11
CA GLU A 231 0.50 4.34 -21.41
C GLU A 231 0.21 3.38 -22.58
N GLN A 232 -0.24 2.17 -22.28
CA GLN A 232 -0.57 1.18 -23.28
C GLN A 232 -2.05 0.79 -23.20
N LYS A 233 -2.60 0.28 -24.28
CA LYS A 233 -3.95 -0.27 -24.28
C LYS A 233 -3.87 -1.77 -23.92
N PRO A 234 -4.26 -2.19 -22.71
CA PRO A 234 -4.16 -3.59 -22.31
C PRO A 234 -5.19 -4.44 -23.04
N VAL A 235 -4.75 -5.61 -23.53
CA VAL A 235 -5.59 -6.56 -24.28
C VAL A 235 -5.84 -7.83 -23.47
N ARG A 236 -4.79 -8.38 -22.85
CA ARG A 236 -4.89 -9.63 -22.09
C ARG A 236 -4.08 -9.53 -20.79
N PHE A 237 -4.57 -10.20 -19.77
CA PHE A 237 -3.92 -10.38 -18.48
C PHE A 237 -3.66 -11.87 -18.29
N ILE A 238 -2.39 -12.26 -18.27
CA ILE A 238 -1.96 -13.65 -18.18
C ILE A 238 -1.05 -13.88 -16.99
N GLY A 239 -0.94 -15.11 -16.51
CA GLY A 239 -0.05 -15.49 -15.44
C GLY A 239 -0.36 -16.87 -14.88
N HIS A 240 0.25 -17.18 -13.74
CA HIS A 240 0.07 -18.45 -13.05
C HIS A 240 -0.28 -18.24 -11.59
N TYR A 241 -1.18 -19.04 -11.06
CA TYR A 241 -1.57 -18.97 -9.66
C TYR A 241 -1.74 -20.37 -9.07
N ARG A 242 -1.64 -20.42 -7.75
CA ARG A 242 -2.03 -21.57 -6.93
C ARG A 242 -2.81 -21.04 -5.74
N TYR A 243 -3.99 -21.58 -5.48
CA TYR A 243 -4.84 -21.13 -4.41
C TYR A 243 -5.31 -22.26 -3.53
N ILE A 244 -5.18 -22.08 -2.21
CA ILE A 244 -5.60 -23.03 -1.18
C ILE A 244 -6.47 -22.26 -0.19
N SER A 245 -7.73 -22.66 -0.04
CA SER A 245 -8.63 -22.06 0.93
C SER A 245 -8.28 -22.47 2.36
N GLY A 246 -8.28 -21.50 3.26
CA GLY A 246 -8.13 -21.73 4.71
C GLY A 246 -9.36 -22.31 5.39
N GLY A 247 -10.50 -22.36 4.67
CA GLY A 247 -11.76 -22.87 5.19
C GLY A 247 -12.93 -21.92 4.96
N ASN A 248 -13.87 -21.90 5.88
CA ASN A 248 -15.05 -21.04 5.80
C ASN A 248 -14.74 -19.59 6.18
N ILE A 249 -15.42 -18.66 5.52
CA ILE A 249 -15.30 -17.22 5.77
C ILE A 249 -15.75 -16.92 7.21
N THR A 250 -14.94 -16.13 7.91
CA THR A 250 -15.32 -15.51 9.19
C THR A 250 -15.62 -14.02 8.98
N ASN A 251 -16.57 -13.50 9.77
CA ASN A 251 -16.96 -12.09 9.78
C ASN A 251 -16.03 -11.25 10.70
N LYS A 252 -16.28 -9.94 10.80
CA LYS A 252 -15.55 -9.00 11.67
C LYS A 252 -15.54 -9.36 13.17
N ARG A 253 -16.33 -10.33 13.61
CA ARG A 253 -16.35 -10.85 14.99
C ARG A 253 -15.58 -12.17 15.13
N GLY A 254 -14.91 -12.62 14.03
CA GLY A 254 -14.22 -13.90 14.00
C GLY A 254 -15.14 -15.13 14.01
N GLN A 255 -16.40 -14.95 13.66
CA GLN A 255 -17.41 -16.02 13.62
C GLN A 255 -17.67 -16.42 12.17
N GLU A 256 -17.84 -17.72 11.90
CA GLU A 256 -18.25 -18.17 10.57
C GLU A 256 -19.56 -17.50 10.14
N ILE A 257 -19.63 -17.11 8.86
CA ILE A 257 -20.86 -16.56 8.29
C ILE A 257 -21.91 -17.66 8.07
N VAL A 258 -23.19 -17.27 8.08
CA VAL A 258 -24.31 -18.21 7.90
C VAL A 258 -25.14 -17.76 6.70
N PRO A 259 -25.35 -18.61 5.67
CA PRO A 259 -24.81 -19.97 5.52
C PRO A 259 -23.29 -19.98 5.32
N ALA A 260 -22.62 -21.06 5.71
CA ALA A 260 -21.18 -21.21 5.57
C ALA A 260 -20.75 -21.14 4.08
N GLN A 261 -19.69 -20.36 3.81
CA GLN A 261 -19.08 -20.21 2.48
C GLN A 261 -17.58 -20.38 2.61
N ARG A 262 -16.98 -21.14 1.70
CA ARG A 262 -15.52 -21.25 1.63
C ARG A 262 -14.93 -19.93 1.16
N ASP A 263 -13.83 -19.56 1.78
CA ASP A 263 -13.07 -18.41 1.36
C ASP A 263 -12.41 -18.65 0.00
N ILE A 264 -12.35 -17.59 -0.79
CA ILE A 264 -11.68 -17.57 -2.10
C ILE A 264 -10.89 -16.26 -2.26
N GLY A 265 -9.74 -16.35 -2.92
CA GLY A 265 -8.95 -15.17 -3.29
C GLY A 265 -9.52 -14.43 -4.51
N GLN A 266 -8.84 -13.35 -4.88
CA GLN A 266 -9.11 -12.65 -6.14
C GLN A 266 -7.80 -12.29 -6.85
N ILE A 267 -7.86 -12.34 -8.19
CA ILE A 267 -6.82 -11.85 -9.10
C ILE A 267 -7.54 -11.01 -10.15
N TYR A 268 -7.13 -9.76 -10.32
CA TYR A 268 -7.70 -8.92 -11.37
C TYR A 268 -6.76 -7.79 -11.80
N ALA A 269 -7.00 -7.29 -13.02
CA ALA A 269 -6.41 -6.06 -13.53
C ALA A 269 -7.53 -5.11 -13.98
N ILE A 270 -7.39 -3.83 -13.64
CA ILE A 270 -8.36 -2.78 -13.96
C ILE A 270 -7.65 -1.59 -14.54
N LEU A 271 -8.08 -1.17 -15.74
CA LEU A 271 -7.74 0.11 -16.35
C LEU A 271 -8.84 1.11 -16.02
N TYR A 272 -8.50 2.27 -15.49
CA TYR A 272 -9.46 3.31 -15.16
C TYR A 272 -8.95 4.70 -15.55
N GLU A 273 -9.89 5.63 -15.75
CA GLU A 273 -9.61 7.03 -16.02
C GLU A 273 -9.38 7.82 -14.75
N THR A 274 -8.38 8.70 -14.76
CA THR A 274 -8.20 9.73 -13.75
C THR A 274 -8.74 11.06 -14.25
N ASP A 275 -9.28 11.86 -13.33
CA ASP A 275 -9.79 13.21 -13.59
C ASP A 275 -9.60 14.11 -12.34
N ASP A 276 -10.09 15.35 -12.39
CA ASP A 276 -9.93 16.32 -11.30
C ASP A 276 -10.61 15.87 -9.98
N ASN A 277 -11.46 14.85 -9.98
CA ASN A 277 -12.16 14.31 -8.82
C ASN A 277 -11.68 12.91 -8.43
N VAL A 278 -10.99 12.20 -9.33
CA VAL A 278 -10.53 10.82 -9.15
C VAL A 278 -9.08 10.72 -9.56
N GLU A 279 -8.20 10.86 -8.59
CA GLU A 279 -6.76 10.69 -8.76
C GLU A 279 -6.37 9.20 -8.72
N TYR A 280 -6.98 8.45 -7.81
CA TYR A 280 -6.84 6.99 -7.66
C TYR A 280 -8.17 6.34 -7.28
N LEU A 281 -8.23 5.03 -7.40
CA LEU A 281 -9.29 4.20 -6.84
C LEU A 281 -8.80 3.51 -5.57
N ASP A 282 -9.71 3.30 -4.61
CA ASP A 282 -9.39 2.70 -3.32
C ASP A 282 -10.17 1.40 -3.03
N GLY A 283 -10.01 0.82 -1.84
CA GLY A 283 -10.68 -0.41 -1.44
C GLY A 283 -12.21 -0.32 -1.41
N SER A 284 -12.79 0.88 -1.48
CA SER A 284 -14.25 1.08 -1.51
C SER A 284 -14.82 1.02 -2.92
N ASN A 285 -14.02 1.34 -3.95
CA ASN A 285 -14.52 1.60 -5.30
C ASN A 285 -13.74 0.95 -6.46
N ILE A 286 -12.61 0.27 -6.21
CA ILE A 286 -11.74 -0.31 -7.25
C ILE A 286 -12.48 -1.22 -8.25
N THR A 287 -13.56 -1.89 -7.86
CA THR A 287 -14.33 -2.76 -8.76
C THR A 287 -15.66 -2.17 -9.21
N THR A 288 -16.05 -1.00 -8.70
CA THR A 288 -17.40 -0.44 -8.90
C THR A 288 -17.40 0.99 -9.43
N SER A 289 -16.24 1.66 -9.44
CA SER A 289 -16.12 3.06 -9.89
C SER A 289 -16.64 3.25 -11.31
N PRO A 290 -17.36 4.35 -11.59
CA PRO A 290 -17.73 4.73 -12.95
C PRO A 290 -16.53 5.12 -13.82
N ASN A 291 -15.35 5.36 -13.23
CA ASN A 291 -14.12 5.68 -13.97
C ASN A 291 -13.44 4.45 -14.58
N ILE A 292 -13.89 3.23 -14.26
CA ILE A 292 -13.36 2.01 -14.87
C ILE A 292 -13.61 2.02 -16.37
N VAL A 293 -12.56 1.72 -17.15
CA VAL A 293 -12.56 1.66 -18.60
C VAL A 293 -12.53 0.22 -19.08
N ALA A 294 -11.66 -0.60 -18.48
CA ALA A 294 -11.57 -2.02 -18.83
C ALA A 294 -11.18 -2.85 -17.59
N ARG A 295 -11.56 -4.11 -17.62
CA ARG A 295 -11.28 -5.07 -16.55
C ARG A 295 -10.94 -6.45 -17.09
N ALA A 296 -10.00 -7.13 -16.41
CA ALA A 296 -9.72 -8.55 -16.57
C ALA A 296 -9.81 -9.20 -15.19
N MET A 297 -10.85 -10.01 -14.98
CA MET A 297 -11.17 -10.66 -13.69
C MET A 297 -10.92 -12.16 -13.83
N VAL A 298 -9.97 -12.72 -13.08
CA VAL A 298 -9.68 -14.14 -13.11
C VAL A 298 -10.78 -14.91 -12.37
N PRO A 299 -11.44 -15.90 -12.98
CA PRO A 299 -12.41 -16.77 -12.32
C PRO A 299 -11.66 -17.78 -11.43
N LEU A 300 -11.07 -17.28 -10.34
CA LEU A 300 -10.18 -18.03 -9.47
C LEU A 300 -10.91 -19.20 -8.81
N GLN A 301 -10.24 -20.36 -8.75
CA GLN A 301 -10.72 -21.58 -8.11
C GLN A 301 -9.66 -22.12 -7.17
N GLU A 302 -10.08 -22.95 -6.20
CA GLU A 302 -9.15 -23.70 -5.37
C GLU A 302 -8.38 -24.71 -6.24
N THR A 303 -7.06 -24.72 -6.14
CA THR A 303 -6.18 -25.59 -6.92
C THR A 303 -5.68 -26.75 -6.06
N SER A 304 -4.88 -27.64 -6.65
CA SER A 304 -4.08 -28.58 -5.87
C SER A 304 -3.03 -27.84 -5.04
N SER A 305 -2.57 -28.44 -3.95
CA SER A 305 -1.57 -27.81 -3.07
C SER A 305 -0.18 -27.68 -3.69
N THR A 306 0.06 -28.27 -4.87
CA THR A 306 1.40 -28.34 -5.47
C THR A 306 1.49 -27.84 -6.90
N THR A 307 0.34 -27.60 -7.58
CA THR A 307 0.31 -27.28 -9.01
C THR A 307 -0.18 -25.87 -9.23
N TYR A 308 0.55 -25.10 -10.01
CA TYR A 308 0.10 -23.81 -10.52
C TYR A 308 -0.85 -24.02 -11.70
N GLU A 309 -1.91 -23.22 -11.72
CA GLU A 309 -2.86 -23.14 -12.84
C GLU A 309 -2.61 -21.86 -13.62
N PRO A 310 -2.60 -21.90 -14.96
CA PRO A 310 -2.50 -20.69 -15.77
C PRO A 310 -3.80 -19.91 -15.77
N PHE A 311 -3.71 -18.60 -15.90
CA PHE A 311 -4.83 -17.76 -16.28
C PHE A 311 -4.49 -16.93 -17.51
N ASP A 312 -5.51 -16.66 -18.32
CA ASP A 312 -5.41 -15.92 -19.57
C ASP A 312 -6.75 -15.25 -19.85
N ILE A 313 -6.85 -13.97 -19.50
CA ILE A 313 -8.10 -13.22 -19.47
C ILE A 313 -8.01 -12.04 -20.42
N GLU A 314 -8.93 -11.93 -21.37
CA GLU A 314 -9.09 -10.73 -22.18
C GLU A 314 -9.64 -9.58 -21.36
N PHE A 315 -9.14 -8.36 -21.59
CA PHE A 315 -9.73 -7.16 -21.01
C PHE A 315 -11.11 -6.88 -21.63
N SER A 316 -12.13 -6.87 -20.81
CA SER A 316 -13.48 -6.43 -21.19
C SER A 316 -13.57 -4.92 -21.01
N TYR A 317 -13.81 -4.21 -22.09
CA TYR A 317 -13.93 -2.75 -22.10
C TYR A 317 -15.37 -2.32 -21.82
N ASP A 318 -15.58 -1.61 -20.70
CA ASP A 318 -16.86 -0.99 -20.34
C ASP A 318 -17.06 0.35 -21.06
N LYS A 319 -15.95 0.98 -21.49
CA LYS A 319 -15.90 2.26 -22.21
C LYS A 319 -14.94 2.20 -23.40
N PRO A 320 -15.16 2.99 -24.46
CA PRO A 320 -14.18 3.14 -25.52
C PRO A 320 -12.83 3.64 -24.98
N TYR A 321 -11.75 3.05 -25.45
CA TYR A 321 -10.39 3.54 -25.20
C TYR A 321 -10.11 4.79 -26.02
N ASP A 322 -9.59 5.85 -25.40
CA ASP A 322 -9.30 7.14 -26.03
C ASP A 322 -7.77 7.38 -26.08
N PRO A 323 -7.15 7.34 -27.27
CA PRO A 323 -5.72 7.60 -27.42
C PRO A 323 -5.27 9.00 -26.95
N LEU A 324 -6.16 9.99 -26.94
CA LEU A 324 -5.82 11.34 -26.43
C LEU A 324 -5.69 11.35 -24.92
N LYS A 325 -6.52 10.58 -24.22
CA LYS A 325 -6.41 10.39 -22.78
C LYS A 325 -5.14 9.62 -22.42
N GLN A 326 -4.76 8.63 -23.23
CA GLN A 326 -3.50 7.92 -23.09
C GLN A 326 -2.31 8.90 -23.15
N GLN A 327 -2.24 9.71 -24.19
CA GLN A 327 -1.18 10.71 -24.37
C GLN A 327 -1.15 11.76 -23.24
N ALA A 328 -2.29 12.01 -22.61
CA ALA A 328 -2.42 12.93 -21.48
C ALA A 328 -2.20 12.25 -20.11
N TYR A 329 -1.73 11.00 -20.08
CA TYR A 329 -1.51 10.21 -18.85
C TYR A 329 -2.76 10.12 -17.94
N LYS A 330 -3.95 10.00 -18.58
CA LYS A 330 -5.24 9.95 -17.87
C LYS A 330 -5.74 8.53 -17.62
N TYR A 331 -4.90 7.51 -17.84
CA TYR A 331 -5.20 6.12 -17.51
C TYR A 331 -4.25 5.60 -16.45
N ASN A 332 -4.82 4.93 -15.44
CA ASN A 332 -4.07 4.15 -14.47
C ASN A 332 -4.41 2.66 -14.63
N LEU A 333 -3.39 1.80 -14.46
CA LEU A 333 -3.54 0.35 -14.38
C LEU A 333 -3.33 -0.10 -12.95
N ALA A 334 -4.34 -0.77 -12.39
CA ALA A 334 -4.24 -1.51 -11.15
C ALA A 334 -4.17 -3.00 -11.44
N ILE A 335 -3.21 -3.70 -10.84
CA ILE A 335 -3.20 -5.17 -10.75
C ILE A 335 -3.32 -5.50 -9.27
N VAL A 336 -4.23 -6.41 -8.93
CA VAL A 336 -4.52 -6.74 -7.54
C VAL A 336 -4.60 -8.24 -7.35
N PHE A 337 -3.89 -8.73 -6.35
CA PHE A 337 -3.93 -10.09 -5.84
C PHE A 337 -4.35 -10.05 -4.38
N THR A 338 -5.27 -10.91 -3.97
CA THR A 338 -5.64 -11.06 -2.57
C THR A 338 -6.00 -12.50 -2.22
N ALA A 339 -5.54 -12.97 -1.06
CA ALA A 339 -5.80 -14.33 -0.58
C ALA A 339 -7.23 -14.52 -0.08
N SER A 340 -7.95 -13.43 0.23
CA SER A 340 -9.37 -13.48 0.64
C SER A 340 -10.13 -12.35 -0.03
N GLN A 341 -11.19 -12.67 -0.77
CA GLN A 341 -12.02 -11.70 -1.49
C GLN A 341 -12.65 -10.65 -0.56
N GLY A 342 -13.05 -11.07 0.64
CA GLY A 342 -13.59 -10.20 1.67
C GLY A 342 -12.55 -9.44 2.49
N GLY A 343 -11.26 -9.55 2.16
CA GLY A 343 -10.14 -9.06 2.97
C GLY A 343 -10.21 -7.57 3.32
N ALA A 344 -10.61 -6.72 2.39
CA ALA A 344 -10.82 -5.30 2.62
C ALA A 344 -11.92 -4.99 3.66
N LYS A 345 -12.81 -5.95 3.92
CA LYS A 345 -13.85 -5.90 4.95
C LYS A 345 -13.48 -6.69 6.20
N PHE A 346 -12.25 -7.21 6.29
CA PHE A 346 -11.78 -8.11 7.35
C PHE A 346 -12.59 -9.41 7.44
N GLU A 347 -13.07 -9.89 6.30
CA GLU A 347 -13.81 -11.13 6.14
C GLU A 347 -12.99 -12.11 5.30
N GLY A 348 -12.86 -13.35 5.75
CA GLY A 348 -12.07 -14.40 5.11
C GLY A 348 -11.74 -15.54 6.06
N ALA A 349 -10.91 -16.46 5.61
CA ALA A 349 -10.47 -17.61 6.42
C ALA A 349 -8.96 -17.53 6.67
N VAL A 350 -8.56 -17.58 7.93
CA VAL A 350 -7.14 -17.68 8.29
C VAL A 350 -6.51 -18.91 7.64
N GLY A 351 -5.37 -18.72 6.98
CA GLY A 351 -4.69 -19.78 6.23
C GLY A 351 -5.04 -19.83 4.73
N SER A 352 -6.05 -19.08 4.25
CA SER A 352 -6.24 -18.90 2.81
C SER A 352 -4.95 -18.38 2.18
N THR A 353 -4.46 -19.08 1.16
CA THR A 353 -3.13 -18.83 0.59
C THR A 353 -3.23 -18.76 -0.93
N LEU A 354 -2.73 -17.65 -1.47
CA LEU A 354 -2.58 -17.42 -2.90
C LEU A 354 -1.09 -17.29 -3.23
N TYR A 355 -0.66 -18.04 -4.23
CA TYR A 355 0.64 -17.90 -4.86
C TYR A 355 0.44 -17.33 -6.25
N VAL A 356 1.28 -16.40 -6.66
CA VAL A 356 1.21 -15.77 -7.99
C VAL A 356 2.60 -15.66 -8.56
N ASP A 357 2.72 -15.97 -9.85
CA ASP A 357 3.99 -15.95 -10.56
C ASP A 357 3.82 -15.74 -12.06
N ALA A 358 4.89 -15.32 -12.73
CA ALA A 358 4.98 -15.16 -14.20
C ALA A 358 3.77 -14.40 -14.79
N VAL A 359 3.51 -13.22 -14.22
CA VAL A 359 2.36 -12.37 -14.60
C VAL A 359 2.75 -11.42 -15.73
N GLN A 360 1.82 -11.20 -16.67
CA GLN A 360 2.05 -10.28 -17.79
C GLN A 360 0.77 -9.56 -18.22
N ILE A 361 0.91 -8.30 -18.61
CA ILE A 361 -0.07 -7.53 -19.39
C ILE A 361 0.36 -7.53 -20.85
N ILE A 362 -0.47 -8.09 -21.72
CA ILE A 362 -0.32 -7.98 -23.18
C ILE A 362 -1.13 -6.75 -23.62
N TYR A 363 -0.55 -5.93 -24.48
CA TYR A 363 -1.10 -4.65 -24.92
C TYR A 363 -0.94 -4.44 -26.42
N GLU A 364 -1.64 -3.48 -26.98
CA GLU A 364 -1.55 -3.00 -28.35
C GLU A 364 -1.31 -1.47 -28.44
#